data_288ee2b5b55db50da189361c59ad7931
#
_entry.id   288ee2b5b55db50da189361c59ad7931
#
_cell.length_a   1.000
_cell.length_b   1.000
_cell.length_c   1.000
_cell.angle_alpha   90.00
_cell.angle_beta   90.00
_cell.angle_gamma   90.00
#
_symmetry.space_group_name_H-M   'P 1'
#
loop_
_entity.id
_entity.type
_entity.pdbx_description
1 polymer ?
#
loop_
_entity_poly.entity_id
_entity_poly.type
_entity_poly.pdbx_seq_one_letter_code
_entity_poly.pdbx_strand_id
1 'polypeptide(L)'
;MRPALLNPLFAPVTSLAGVGPKQDKLLRYLLDRDETPRLVDLLLHLPSSVIDRRARPKIRDAVPGTVVTLEVTVDRHRPPPPRNSRAPYPVFASDDTGDVVLTYFRAQPGYVEKLLPVGSKRYVSGTLQMYDGVP
;
A
#
# COMPACT_ATOMS: atom_id res chain seq x y z
N MET A 1 12.96 -19.77 -35.79
CA MET A 1 12.49 -20.94 -35.02
C MET A 1 12.94 -20.78 -33.57
N ARG A 2 12.01 -20.92 -32.62
CA ARG A 2 12.32 -20.75 -31.15
C ARG A 2 12.85 -22.07 -30.59
N PRO A 3 13.94 -22.06 -29.77
CA PRO A 3 14.40 -23.26 -29.09
C PRO A 3 13.32 -23.87 -28.19
N ALA A 4 13.14 -25.19 -28.22
CA ALA A 4 12.10 -25.89 -27.45
C ALA A 4 12.22 -25.66 -25.94
N LEU A 5 13.44 -25.44 -25.45
CA LEU A 5 13.75 -25.10 -24.05
C LEU A 5 12.99 -23.86 -23.54
N LEU A 6 12.66 -22.92 -24.44
CA LEU A 6 11.94 -21.68 -24.07
C LEU A 6 10.43 -21.84 -24.08
N ASN A 7 9.90 -22.99 -24.50
CA ASN A 7 8.44 -23.20 -24.58
C ASN A 7 7.70 -22.96 -23.27
N PRO A 8 8.21 -23.34 -22.07
CA PRO A 8 7.53 -23.08 -20.81
C PRO A 8 7.29 -21.59 -20.54
N LEU A 9 8.16 -20.69 -21.02
CA LEU A 9 7.99 -19.24 -20.84
C LEU A 9 6.78 -18.67 -21.60
N PHE A 10 6.30 -19.40 -22.62
CA PHE A 10 5.15 -18.98 -23.42
C PHE A 10 3.84 -19.65 -22.97
N ALA A 11 3.87 -20.41 -21.88
CA ALA A 11 2.67 -20.93 -21.25
C ALA A 11 1.84 -19.76 -20.65
N PRO A 12 0.51 -19.89 -20.60
CA PRO A 12 -0.33 -18.88 -19.96
C PRO A 12 -0.02 -18.77 -18.46
N VAL A 13 -0.15 -17.57 -17.87
CA VAL A 13 0.08 -17.35 -16.42
C VAL A 13 -0.81 -18.22 -15.55
N THR A 14 -1.96 -18.64 -16.06
CA THR A 14 -2.90 -19.57 -15.38
C THR A 14 -2.34 -20.98 -15.21
N SER A 15 -1.23 -21.32 -15.85
CA SER A 15 -0.50 -22.58 -15.59
C SER A 15 0.24 -22.59 -14.26
N LEU A 16 0.42 -21.43 -13.62
CA LEU A 16 1.03 -21.35 -12.29
C LEU A 16 0.04 -21.75 -11.19
N ALA A 17 0.52 -22.50 -10.22
CA ALA A 17 -0.27 -22.85 -9.05
C ALA A 17 -0.76 -21.58 -8.33
N GLY A 18 -2.04 -21.51 -8.00
CA GLY A 18 -2.64 -20.37 -7.31
C GLY A 18 -3.11 -19.22 -8.22
N VAL A 19 -2.85 -19.29 -9.53
CA VAL A 19 -3.33 -18.30 -10.50
C VAL A 19 -4.66 -18.78 -11.10
N GLY A 20 -5.75 -18.36 -10.48
CA GLY A 20 -7.11 -18.61 -10.97
C GLY A 20 -7.67 -17.44 -11.79
N PRO A 21 -8.96 -17.50 -12.20
CA PRO A 21 -9.59 -16.46 -13.05
C PRO A 21 -9.54 -15.06 -12.46
N LYS A 22 -9.57 -14.93 -11.13
CA LYS A 22 -9.47 -13.64 -10.43
C LYS A 22 -8.08 -13.02 -10.63
N GLN A 23 -7.03 -13.80 -10.45
CA GLN A 23 -5.64 -13.36 -10.63
C GLN A 23 -5.35 -13.10 -12.11
N ASP A 24 -5.85 -13.94 -13.02
CA ASP A 24 -5.72 -13.71 -14.45
C ASP A 24 -6.28 -12.34 -14.86
N LYS A 25 -7.47 -11.97 -14.38
CA LYS A 25 -8.06 -10.66 -14.64
C LYS A 25 -7.17 -9.51 -14.15
N LEU A 26 -6.56 -9.65 -12.96
CA LEU A 26 -5.65 -8.63 -12.42
C LEU A 26 -4.35 -8.53 -13.23
N LEU A 27 -3.81 -9.67 -13.70
CA LEU A 27 -2.61 -9.71 -14.54
C LEU A 27 -2.86 -9.14 -15.93
N ARG A 28 -4.03 -9.36 -16.52
CA ARG A 28 -4.44 -8.69 -17.78
C ARG A 28 -4.45 -7.18 -17.60
N TYR A 29 -5.05 -6.69 -16.51
CA TYR A 29 -5.08 -5.26 -16.21
C TYR A 29 -3.67 -4.69 -15.98
N LEU A 30 -2.82 -5.39 -15.23
CA LEU A 30 -1.44 -4.97 -14.96
C LEU A 30 -0.60 -4.86 -16.25
N LEU A 31 -0.78 -5.80 -17.17
CA LEU A 31 0.02 -5.92 -18.39
C LEU A 31 -0.63 -5.25 -19.61
N ASP A 32 -1.78 -4.59 -19.40
CA ASP A 32 -2.58 -3.96 -20.47
C ASP A 32 -2.87 -4.93 -21.62
N ARG A 33 -3.44 -6.11 -21.28
CA ARG A 33 -3.75 -7.19 -22.22
C ARG A 33 -5.22 -7.57 -22.14
N ASP A 34 -5.81 -7.82 -23.32
CA ASP A 34 -7.18 -8.36 -23.42
C ASP A 34 -7.22 -9.88 -23.21
N GLU A 35 -6.16 -10.59 -23.57
CA GLU A 35 -6.04 -12.04 -23.44
C GLU A 35 -5.21 -12.44 -22.21
N THR A 36 -5.31 -13.72 -21.80
CA THR A 36 -4.48 -14.27 -20.72
C THR A 36 -2.99 -14.10 -21.04
N PRO A 37 -2.24 -13.37 -20.21
CA PRO A 37 -0.82 -13.18 -20.43
C PRO A 37 -0.02 -14.48 -20.35
N ARG A 38 1.12 -14.50 -21.00
CA ARG A 38 2.09 -15.59 -20.89
C ARG A 38 3.09 -15.30 -19.79
N LEU A 39 3.78 -16.31 -19.30
CA LEU A 39 4.82 -16.14 -18.27
C LEU A 39 5.90 -15.14 -18.70
N VAL A 40 6.31 -15.15 -19.96
CA VAL A 40 7.29 -14.20 -20.48
C VAL A 40 6.81 -12.75 -20.42
N ASP A 41 5.52 -12.51 -20.64
CA ASP A 41 4.96 -11.15 -20.56
C ASP A 41 5.07 -10.61 -19.13
N LEU A 42 4.85 -11.44 -18.12
CA LEU A 42 5.01 -11.09 -16.71
C LEU A 42 6.48 -10.88 -16.33
N LEU A 43 7.38 -11.75 -16.80
CA LEU A 43 8.82 -11.65 -16.51
C LEU A 43 9.47 -10.40 -17.10
N LEU A 44 8.98 -9.94 -18.25
CA LEU A 44 9.50 -8.75 -18.94
C LEU A 44 8.78 -7.46 -18.53
N HIS A 45 7.79 -7.54 -17.63
CA HIS A 45 7.12 -6.36 -17.10
C HIS A 45 8.03 -5.64 -16.11
N LEU A 46 8.54 -4.47 -16.52
CA LEU A 46 9.45 -3.69 -15.70
C LEU A 46 8.69 -2.86 -14.65
N PRO A 47 9.28 -2.62 -13.47
CA PRO A 47 8.73 -1.68 -12.50
C PRO A 47 8.55 -0.29 -13.10
N SER A 48 7.42 0.35 -12.84
CA SER A 48 7.12 1.70 -13.34
C SER A 48 7.68 2.79 -12.42
N SER A 49 7.87 2.49 -11.14
CA SER A 49 8.37 3.46 -10.16
C SER A 49 8.97 2.76 -8.93
N VAL A 50 9.71 3.52 -8.14
CA VAL A 50 10.31 3.08 -6.88
C VAL A 50 9.93 4.07 -5.78
N ILE A 51 9.52 3.55 -4.62
CA ILE A 51 9.32 4.37 -3.42
C ILE A 51 10.56 4.24 -2.55
N ASP A 52 11.34 5.32 -2.43
CA ASP A 52 12.50 5.37 -1.53
C ASP A 52 12.03 5.67 -0.10
N ARG A 53 12.22 4.70 0.80
CA ARG A 53 11.84 4.81 2.22
C ARG A 53 13.04 5.00 3.15
N ARG A 54 14.21 5.32 2.63
CA ARG A 54 15.42 5.57 3.43
C ARG A 54 15.38 6.93 4.10
N ALA A 55 14.87 7.93 3.41
CA ALA A 55 14.65 9.24 3.98
C ALA A 55 13.49 9.17 4.99
N ARG A 56 13.74 9.64 6.21
CA ARG A 56 12.79 9.67 7.33
C ARG A 56 12.74 11.09 7.89
N PRO A 57 12.11 12.01 7.17
CA PRO A 57 11.97 13.39 7.64
C PRO A 57 11.13 13.43 8.93
N LYS A 58 11.28 14.47 9.69
CA LYS A 58 10.33 14.82 10.75
C LYS A 58 9.01 15.32 10.14
N ILE A 59 7.93 15.26 10.92
CA ILE A 59 6.60 15.70 10.44
C ILE A 59 6.67 17.12 9.90
N ARG A 60 7.34 18.04 10.63
CA ARG A 60 7.52 19.44 10.23
C ARG A 60 8.21 19.61 8.87
N ASP A 61 9.17 18.73 8.56
CA ASP A 61 10.00 18.83 7.35
C ASP A 61 9.45 18.01 6.19
N ALA A 62 8.36 17.30 6.42
CA ALA A 62 7.71 16.47 5.41
C ALA A 62 6.96 17.32 4.37
N VAL A 63 7.17 17.01 3.08
CA VAL A 63 6.60 17.79 1.98
C VAL A 63 5.21 17.27 1.62
N PRO A 64 4.15 18.08 1.73
CA PRO A 64 2.80 17.71 1.31
C PRO A 64 2.75 17.30 -0.18
N GLY A 65 1.88 16.36 -0.50
CA GLY A 65 1.73 15.83 -1.85
C GLY A 65 2.75 14.75 -2.24
N THR A 66 3.75 14.48 -1.39
CA THR A 66 4.76 13.46 -1.64
C THR A 66 4.55 12.20 -0.80
N VAL A 67 5.12 11.08 -1.24
CA VAL A 67 5.18 9.87 -0.43
C VAL A 67 6.33 10.01 0.58
N VAL A 68 6.00 10.03 1.86
CA VAL A 68 6.96 10.16 2.95
C VAL A 68 6.95 8.91 3.83
N THR A 69 8.07 8.66 4.52
CA THR A 69 8.15 7.65 5.58
C THR A 69 8.51 8.37 6.86
N LEU A 70 7.60 8.32 7.84
CA LEU A 70 7.74 9.00 9.13
C LEU A 70 7.95 7.99 10.26
N GLU A 71 8.76 8.34 11.24
CA GLU A 71 8.80 7.65 12.53
C GLU A 71 7.91 8.42 13.50
N VAL A 72 6.84 7.77 13.97
CA VAL A 72 5.84 8.41 14.84
C VAL A 72 5.52 7.54 16.03
N THR A 73 5.07 8.18 17.11
CA THR A 73 4.46 7.53 18.27
C THR A 73 2.95 7.58 18.11
N VAL A 74 2.29 6.46 18.35
CA VAL A 74 0.83 6.37 18.29
C VAL A 74 0.23 6.94 19.57
N ASP A 75 -0.55 8.02 19.46
CA ASP A 75 -1.12 8.73 20.60
C ASP A 75 -2.49 8.19 20.99
N ARG A 76 -3.41 8.10 20.01
CA ARG A 76 -4.78 7.66 20.27
C ARG A 76 -5.47 7.17 19.02
N HIS A 77 -6.48 6.34 19.22
CA HIS A 77 -7.42 5.90 18.21
C HIS A 77 -8.77 6.61 18.33
N ARG A 78 -9.44 6.80 17.22
CA ARG A 78 -10.83 7.26 17.18
C ARG A 78 -11.63 6.33 16.27
N PRO A 79 -12.10 5.18 16.78
CA PRO A 79 -12.87 4.23 15.98
C PRO A 79 -14.17 4.85 15.48
N PRO A 80 -14.59 4.51 14.25
CA PRO A 80 -15.87 4.96 13.72
C PRO A 80 -17.04 4.41 14.55
N PRO A 81 -18.19 5.11 14.56
CA PRO A 81 -19.38 4.60 15.25
C PRO A 81 -19.81 3.23 14.71
N PRO A 82 -20.31 2.30 15.55
CA PRO A 82 -20.69 0.95 15.14
C PRO A 82 -21.71 0.90 13.98
N ARG A 83 -22.53 1.94 13.85
CA ARG A 83 -23.53 2.08 12.79
C ARG A 83 -22.96 2.51 11.43
N ASN A 84 -21.72 2.95 11.35
CA ASN A 84 -21.08 3.42 10.12
C ASN A 84 -19.68 2.82 9.93
N SER A 85 -19.63 1.54 9.64
CA SER A 85 -18.38 0.80 9.37
C SER A 85 -17.63 1.26 8.12
N ARG A 86 -18.23 2.13 7.29
CA ARG A 86 -17.58 2.72 6.10
C ARG A 86 -16.87 4.03 6.40
N ALA A 87 -17.10 4.61 7.58
CA ALA A 87 -16.41 5.82 7.99
C ALA A 87 -14.91 5.58 8.13
N PRO A 88 -14.07 6.58 7.83
CA PRO A 88 -12.63 6.49 8.05
C PRO A 88 -12.32 6.21 9.53
N TYR A 89 -11.26 5.44 9.75
CA TYR A 89 -10.71 5.19 11.09
C TYR A 89 -9.46 6.04 11.27
N PRO A 90 -9.52 7.21 11.91
CA PRO A 90 -8.35 8.03 12.18
C PRO A 90 -7.56 7.49 13.39
N VAL A 91 -6.25 7.47 13.25
CA VAL A 91 -5.28 7.23 14.31
C VAL A 91 -4.41 8.47 14.42
N PHE A 92 -4.35 9.07 15.58
CA PHE A 92 -3.54 10.23 15.87
C PHE A 92 -2.15 9.75 16.30
N ALA A 93 -1.14 10.31 15.69
CA ALA A 93 0.25 10.00 15.96
C ALA A 93 1.10 11.26 15.89
N SER A 94 2.21 11.29 16.60
CA SER A 94 3.07 12.46 16.69
C SER A 94 4.55 12.10 16.66
N ASP A 95 5.38 13.08 16.37
CA ASP A 95 6.80 13.08 16.69
C ASP A 95 7.14 14.32 17.56
N ASP A 96 8.42 14.58 17.78
CA ASP A 96 8.89 15.75 18.53
C ASP A 96 8.68 17.10 17.81
N THR A 97 8.17 17.09 16.58
CA THR A 97 8.01 18.29 15.73
C THR A 97 6.57 18.60 15.33
N GLY A 98 5.65 17.65 15.47
CA GLY A 98 4.25 17.85 15.10
C GLY A 98 3.40 16.60 15.19
N ASP A 99 2.15 16.74 14.76
CA ASP A 99 1.13 15.71 14.78
C ASP A 99 0.76 15.29 13.36
N VAL A 100 0.31 14.05 13.20
CA VAL A 100 -0.20 13.52 11.94
C VAL A 100 -1.39 12.60 12.18
N VAL A 101 -2.34 12.58 11.24
CA VAL A 101 -3.49 11.69 11.32
C VAL A 101 -3.36 10.59 10.27
N LEU A 102 -3.29 9.35 10.72
CA LEU A 102 -3.26 8.18 9.86
C LEU A 102 -4.70 7.73 9.61
N THR A 103 -5.16 7.82 8.37
CA THR A 103 -6.55 7.52 8.02
C THR A 103 -6.66 6.15 7.36
N TYR A 104 -7.35 5.22 8.00
CA TYR A 104 -7.63 3.91 7.45
C TYR A 104 -9.06 3.83 6.93
N PHE A 105 -9.21 3.45 5.67
CA PHE A 105 -10.52 3.21 5.06
C PHE A 105 -10.89 1.73 5.15
N ARG A 106 -12.14 1.44 5.51
CA ARG A 106 -12.67 0.07 5.62
C ARG A 106 -11.85 -0.82 6.57
N ALA A 107 -11.39 -0.25 7.68
CA ALA A 107 -10.64 -0.99 8.68
C ALA A 107 -11.50 -2.07 9.32
N GLN A 108 -10.93 -3.28 9.49
CA GLN A 108 -11.60 -4.33 10.26
C GLN A 108 -11.50 -4.01 11.75
N PRO A 109 -12.56 -4.29 12.53
CA PRO A 109 -12.55 -4.08 13.97
C PRO A 109 -11.38 -4.80 14.65
N GLY A 110 -10.66 -4.09 15.52
CA GLY A 110 -9.50 -4.63 16.26
C GLY A 110 -8.21 -4.81 15.45
N TYR A 111 -8.24 -4.67 14.12
CA TYR A 111 -7.04 -4.81 13.29
C TYR A 111 -6.09 -3.62 13.46
N VAL A 112 -6.64 -2.40 13.41
CA VAL A 112 -5.83 -1.17 13.48
C VAL A 112 -5.19 -1.03 14.86
N GLU A 113 -5.92 -1.37 15.93
CA GLU A 113 -5.41 -1.33 17.30
C GLU A 113 -4.25 -2.31 17.52
N LYS A 114 -4.32 -3.49 16.90
CA LYS A 114 -3.22 -4.48 16.95
C LYS A 114 -2.02 -4.03 16.14
N LEU A 115 -2.25 -3.39 14.98
CA LEU A 115 -1.19 -2.90 14.11
C LEU A 115 -0.46 -1.70 14.73
N LEU A 116 -1.20 -0.80 15.35
CA LEU A 116 -0.75 0.46 15.91
C LEU A 116 -1.13 0.59 17.40
N PRO A 117 -0.52 -0.17 18.31
CA PRO A 117 -0.80 -0.03 19.74
C PRO A 117 -0.47 1.39 20.24
N VAL A 118 -1.34 1.97 21.06
CA VAL A 118 -1.11 3.27 21.69
C VAL A 118 0.21 3.28 22.47
N GLY A 119 0.99 4.35 22.34
CA GLY A 119 2.32 4.51 22.95
C GLY A 119 3.44 3.80 22.17
N SER A 120 3.15 3.05 21.10
CA SER A 120 4.18 2.39 20.33
C SER A 120 4.78 3.30 19.25
N LYS A 121 6.10 3.19 19.03
CA LYS A 121 6.77 3.82 17.89
C LYS A 121 6.58 2.97 16.65
N ARG A 122 6.24 3.59 15.52
CA ARG A 122 6.01 2.94 14.23
C ARG A 122 6.60 3.75 13.09
N TYR A 123 7.03 3.04 12.07
CA TYR A 123 7.31 3.63 10.76
C TYR A 123 6.06 3.55 9.91
N VAL A 124 5.58 4.70 9.46
CA VAL A 124 4.41 4.81 8.59
C VAL A 124 4.82 5.44 7.27
N SER A 125 4.29 4.93 6.16
CA SER A 125 4.60 5.43 4.83
C SER A 125 3.32 5.65 4.05
N GLY A 126 3.19 6.84 3.47
CA GLY A 126 2.01 7.22 2.70
C GLY A 126 2.18 8.59 2.06
N THR A 127 1.20 8.98 1.25
CA THR A 127 1.15 10.33 0.71
C THR A 127 0.67 11.29 1.78
N LEU A 128 1.51 12.26 2.12
CA LEU A 128 1.15 13.31 3.07
C LEU A 128 0.16 14.27 2.42
N GLN A 129 -0.98 14.51 3.05
CA GLN A 129 -1.97 15.49 2.62
C GLN A 129 -2.22 16.48 3.76
N MET A 130 -2.35 17.75 3.43
CA MET A 130 -2.78 18.76 4.40
C MET A 130 -4.30 18.89 4.34
N TYR A 131 -4.94 18.77 5.50
CA TYR A 131 -6.37 19.00 5.64
C TYR A 131 -6.59 20.03 6.76
N ASP A 132 -7.20 21.18 6.43
CA ASP A 132 -7.39 22.31 7.36
C ASP A 132 -6.11 22.73 8.13
N GLY A 133 -4.95 22.65 7.46
CA GLY A 133 -3.66 23.00 8.07
C GLY A 133 -3.05 21.91 8.96
N VAL A 134 -3.67 20.73 9.04
CA VAL A 134 -3.16 19.56 9.77
C VAL A 134 -2.70 18.48 8.77
N PRO A 135 -1.51 17.91 8.92
CA PRO A 135 -0.99 16.82 8.10
C PRO A 135 -1.66 15.46 8.40
#